data_cbd62dc1d426da6bf87b08a293028d2d
#
_entry.id   cbd62dc1d426da6bf87b08a293028d2d
#
_cell.length_a   1.000
_cell.length_b   1.000
_cell.length_c   1.000
_cell.angle_alpha   90.00
_cell.angle_beta   90.00
_cell.angle_gamma   90.00
#
_symmetry.space_group_name_H-M   'P 1'
#
loop_
_entity.id
_entity.type
_entity.pdbx_description
1 polymer ?
#
loop_
_entity_poly.entity_id
_entity_poly.type
_entity_poly.pdbx_seq_one_letter_code
_entity_poly.pdbx_strand_id
1 'polypeptide(L)'
;MNHWTPDDIPDQTGRTALITGGNGGIGLETARALARHGARVVLAGRSQAKLDRAAEAVRAATPGARTGTLVLDLSDLSSVRNAATRIAETETVDLLFNNAGVMNLPERRTTSDGLEMTVGTNHLGHFAFDAQVWPAVRRSPAPRVVTVSAIAARWSMGRLDDLMSEKSYRAMGAYAKSKRANIVYTLELARRTASSPVEALVVHPGSAMTGLQQHGTGALSRMVTPIAARLLMGSAEGAAWPSLYAATSPHVRSGRFIGPAGRDQTSGTPKPVKLPTGADDPAEGRRLWAASEELTGVPFDLEAGAAL
;
A
#
# COMPACT_ATOMS: atom_id res chain seq x y z
N MET A 1 -21.96 -12.63 -13.86
CA MET A 1 -21.18 -11.51 -13.29
C MET A 1 -19.91 -11.41 -14.12
N ASN A 2 -19.66 -10.28 -14.79
CA ASN A 2 -18.42 -10.10 -15.56
C ASN A 2 -17.22 -10.23 -14.62
N HIS A 3 -16.30 -11.11 -14.97
CA HIS A 3 -15.05 -11.28 -14.25
C HIS A 3 -14.12 -10.13 -14.62
N TRP A 4 -13.93 -9.19 -13.69
CA TRP A 4 -13.01 -8.06 -13.90
C TRP A 4 -11.57 -8.56 -14.06
N THR A 5 -10.88 -8.00 -15.05
CA THR A 5 -9.47 -8.25 -15.37
C THR A 5 -8.76 -6.91 -15.59
N PRO A 6 -7.42 -6.86 -15.66
CA PRO A 6 -6.71 -5.62 -16.00
C PRO A 6 -7.10 -5.00 -17.34
N ASP A 7 -7.67 -5.77 -18.27
CA ASP A 7 -8.15 -5.24 -19.56
C ASP A 7 -9.41 -4.35 -19.41
N ASP A 8 -10.10 -4.45 -18.26
CA ASP A 8 -11.24 -3.59 -17.92
C ASP A 8 -10.82 -2.24 -17.29
N ILE A 9 -9.51 -1.98 -17.16
CA ILE A 9 -9.00 -0.69 -16.68
C ILE A 9 -9.35 0.39 -17.73
N PRO A 10 -10.11 1.44 -17.35
CA PRO A 10 -10.38 2.54 -18.28
C PRO A 10 -9.10 3.31 -18.63
N ASP A 11 -9.15 4.13 -19.67
CA ASP A 11 -8.05 5.02 -20.03
C ASP A 11 -7.59 5.87 -18.84
N GLN A 12 -6.29 5.83 -18.57
CA GLN A 12 -5.62 6.55 -17.49
C GLN A 12 -4.74 7.69 -18.02
N THR A 13 -4.91 8.06 -19.29
CA THR A 13 -4.15 9.17 -19.89
C THR A 13 -4.37 10.47 -19.11
N GLY A 14 -3.29 11.17 -18.81
CA GLY A 14 -3.32 12.39 -18.00
C GLY A 14 -3.24 12.16 -16.50
N ARG A 15 -3.40 10.93 -15.99
CA ARG A 15 -3.33 10.61 -14.56
C ARG A 15 -1.92 10.19 -14.14
N THR A 16 -1.55 10.55 -12.91
CA THR A 16 -0.28 10.14 -12.28
C THR A 16 -0.55 9.15 -11.14
N ALA A 17 0.10 7.99 -11.21
CA ALA A 17 0.10 6.98 -10.16
C ALA A 17 1.44 6.97 -9.40
N LEU A 18 1.41 7.22 -8.10
CA LEU A 18 2.55 7.15 -7.20
C LEU A 18 2.49 5.83 -6.40
N ILE A 19 3.52 4.98 -6.53
CA ILE A 19 3.49 3.60 -6.03
C ILE A 19 4.69 3.35 -5.13
N THR A 20 4.46 3.22 -3.81
CA THR A 20 5.52 2.79 -2.88
C THR A 20 5.84 1.31 -3.08
N GLY A 21 7.11 0.94 -3.01
CA GLY A 21 7.56 -0.42 -3.35
C GLY A 21 7.39 -0.77 -4.83
N GLY A 22 7.37 0.25 -5.72
CA GLY A 22 7.16 0.10 -7.16
C GLY A 22 8.31 -0.58 -7.92
N ASN A 23 9.42 -0.89 -7.25
CA ASN A 23 10.59 -1.51 -7.88
C ASN A 23 10.53 -3.04 -8.03
N GLY A 24 9.41 -3.67 -7.64
CA GLY A 24 9.26 -5.13 -7.75
C GLY A 24 7.92 -5.65 -7.26
N GLY A 25 7.68 -6.95 -7.47
CA GLY A 25 6.49 -7.64 -7.00
C GLY A 25 5.19 -6.97 -7.42
N ILE A 26 4.23 -6.88 -6.50
CA ILE A 26 2.89 -6.32 -6.73
C ILE A 26 2.97 -4.87 -7.22
N GLY A 27 3.85 -4.05 -6.64
CA GLY A 27 3.99 -2.64 -7.03
C GLY A 27 4.45 -2.45 -8.47
N LEU A 28 5.38 -3.27 -8.94
CA LEU A 28 5.84 -3.22 -10.33
C LEU A 28 4.75 -3.69 -11.31
N GLU A 29 4.01 -4.75 -10.97
CA GLU A 29 2.91 -5.22 -11.82
C GLU A 29 1.74 -4.23 -11.85
N THR A 30 1.46 -3.55 -10.73
CA THR A 30 0.52 -2.43 -10.68
C THR A 30 0.97 -1.30 -11.61
N ALA A 31 2.26 -0.92 -11.58
CA ALA A 31 2.82 0.10 -12.44
C ALA A 31 2.73 -0.27 -13.93
N ARG A 32 3.07 -1.51 -14.29
CA ARG A 32 2.99 -2.01 -15.67
C ARG A 32 1.57 -1.95 -16.21
N ALA A 33 0.60 -2.41 -15.43
CA ALA A 33 -0.80 -2.38 -15.84
C ALA A 33 -1.29 -0.95 -16.06
N LEU A 34 -1.03 -0.03 -15.12
CA LEU A 34 -1.45 1.37 -15.25
C LEU A 34 -0.75 2.08 -16.41
N ALA A 35 0.54 1.81 -16.63
CA ALA A 35 1.29 2.39 -17.76
C ALA A 35 0.73 1.92 -19.12
N ARG A 36 0.33 0.65 -19.25
CA ARG A 36 -0.35 0.13 -20.45
C ARG A 36 -1.64 0.87 -20.77
N HIS A 37 -2.31 1.39 -19.75
CA HIS A 37 -3.54 2.18 -19.90
C HIS A 37 -3.29 3.69 -19.90
N GLY A 38 -2.06 4.16 -20.14
CA GLY A 38 -1.73 5.56 -20.39
C GLY A 38 -1.37 6.39 -19.17
N ALA A 39 -1.39 5.82 -17.95
CA ALA A 39 -0.97 6.54 -16.76
C ALA A 39 0.52 6.89 -16.78
N ARG A 40 0.88 8.05 -16.23
CA ARG A 40 2.24 8.30 -15.76
C ARG A 40 2.45 7.55 -14.44
N VAL A 41 3.52 6.77 -14.31
CA VAL A 41 3.80 6.00 -13.09
C VAL A 41 5.09 6.50 -12.43
N VAL A 42 5.01 6.84 -11.14
CA VAL A 42 6.14 7.22 -10.29
C VAL A 42 6.41 6.07 -9.34
N LEU A 43 7.56 5.43 -9.51
CA LEU A 43 8.00 4.28 -8.72
C LEU A 43 8.80 4.77 -7.51
N ALA A 44 8.27 4.53 -6.29
CA ALA A 44 8.96 4.92 -5.07
C ALA A 44 9.57 3.71 -4.35
N GLY A 45 10.79 3.88 -3.80
CA GLY A 45 11.51 2.83 -3.08
C GLY A 45 12.91 3.24 -2.65
N ARG A 46 13.59 2.40 -1.86
CA ARG A 46 14.86 2.74 -1.19
C ARG A 46 16.09 2.81 -2.09
N SER A 47 16.08 2.13 -3.22
CA SER A 47 17.28 1.98 -4.06
C SER A 47 17.07 2.58 -5.44
N GLN A 48 17.75 3.68 -5.75
CA GLN A 48 17.69 4.32 -7.06
C GLN A 48 17.98 3.32 -8.18
N ALA A 49 19.04 2.52 -8.07
CA ALA A 49 19.41 1.55 -9.11
C ALA A 49 18.34 0.47 -9.35
N LYS A 50 17.55 0.08 -8.32
CA LYS A 50 16.39 -0.84 -8.51
C LYS A 50 15.23 -0.11 -9.13
N LEU A 51 15.00 1.14 -8.79
CA LEU A 51 13.94 1.97 -9.38
C LEU A 51 14.21 2.22 -10.87
N ASP A 52 15.45 2.54 -11.24
CA ASP A 52 15.83 2.78 -12.63
C ASP A 52 15.62 1.53 -13.51
N ARG A 53 16.03 0.35 -13.01
CA ARG A 53 15.76 -0.92 -13.69
C ARG A 53 14.27 -1.21 -13.82
N ALA A 54 13.48 -0.92 -12.79
CA ALA A 54 12.04 -1.11 -12.84
C ALA A 54 11.36 -0.16 -13.82
N ALA A 55 11.75 1.11 -13.83
CA ALA A 55 11.27 2.10 -14.80
C ALA A 55 11.61 1.71 -16.23
N GLU A 56 12.84 1.22 -16.46
CA GLU A 56 13.24 0.68 -17.77
C GLU A 56 12.39 -0.53 -18.17
N ALA A 57 12.16 -1.47 -17.27
CA ALA A 57 11.30 -2.63 -17.53
C ALA A 57 9.84 -2.24 -17.85
N VAL A 58 9.32 -1.15 -17.28
CA VAL A 58 7.99 -0.61 -17.64
C VAL A 58 8.03 -0.02 -19.05
N ARG A 59 9.03 0.80 -19.39
CA ARG A 59 9.17 1.40 -20.73
C ARG A 59 9.40 0.36 -21.82
N ALA A 60 10.19 -0.67 -21.54
CA ALA A 60 10.42 -1.77 -22.49
C ALA A 60 9.14 -2.58 -22.77
N ALA A 61 8.30 -2.78 -21.75
CA ALA A 61 7.02 -3.48 -21.91
C ALA A 61 5.91 -2.62 -22.53
N THR A 62 6.01 -1.29 -22.43
CA THR A 62 5.01 -0.33 -22.90
C THR A 62 5.73 0.85 -23.57
N PRO A 63 5.98 0.79 -24.88
CA PRO A 63 6.61 1.90 -25.61
C PRO A 63 5.84 3.21 -25.42
N GLY A 64 6.54 4.28 -25.08
CA GLY A 64 5.92 5.59 -24.80
C GLY A 64 5.42 5.75 -23.34
N ALA A 65 5.57 4.75 -22.48
CA ALA A 65 5.20 4.86 -21.08
C ALA A 65 5.97 5.99 -20.37
N ARG A 66 5.25 6.84 -19.64
CA ARG A 66 5.79 7.92 -18.84
C ARG A 66 6.11 7.42 -17.44
N THR A 67 7.39 7.33 -17.12
CA THR A 67 7.85 6.83 -15.82
C THR A 67 8.64 7.88 -15.06
N GLY A 68 8.54 7.87 -13.74
CA GLY A 68 9.37 8.62 -12.81
C GLY A 68 9.88 7.72 -11.71
N THR A 69 10.93 8.15 -10.99
CA THR A 69 11.48 7.44 -9.83
C THR A 69 11.58 8.39 -8.64
N LEU A 70 11.34 7.86 -7.44
CA LEU A 70 11.40 8.58 -6.19
C LEU A 70 12.12 7.73 -5.13
N VAL A 71 13.27 8.20 -4.65
CA VAL A 71 13.93 7.55 -3.50
C VAL A 71 13.10 7.83 -2.26
N LEU A 72 12.66 6.75 -1.60
CA LEU A 72 11.83 6.79 -0.41
C LEU A 72 12.15 5.58 0.48
N ASP A 73 12.67 5.83 1.67
CA ASP A 73 12.75 4.84 2.75
C ASP A 73 11.68 5.15 3.80
N LEU A 74 10.66 4.30 3.87
CA LEU A 74 9.57 4.42 4.85
C LEU A 74 10.00 4.10 6.29
N SER A 75 11.19 3.59 6.49
CA SER A 75 11.78 3.37 7.81
C SER A 75 12.65 4.55 8.29
N ASP A 76 12.61 5.67 7.58
CA ASP A 76 13.34 6.90 7.90
C ASP A 76 12.44 8.10 7.61
N LEU A 77 11.97 8.76 8.66
CA LEU A 77 11.06 9.91 8.53
C LEU A 77 11.72 11.12 7.85
N SER A 78 13.04 11.21 7.85
CA SER A 78 13.76 12.24 7.10
C SER A 78 13.71 11.96 5.59
N SER A 79 13.87 10.70 5.19
CA SER A 79 13.67 10.25 3.81
C SER A 79 12.23 10.46 3.35
N VAL A 80 11.25 10.15 4.22
CA VAL A 80 9.82 10.39 3.96
C VAL A 80 9.57 11.85 3.68
N ARG A 81 10.08 12.76 4.52
CA ARG A 81 9.92 14.21 4.35
C ARG A 81 10.51 14.70 3.03
N ASN A 82 11.75 14.32 2.73
CA ASN A 82 12.43 14.75 1.50
C ASN A 82 11.70 14.28 0.24
N ALA A 83 11.24 13.02 0.24
CA ALA A 83 10.48 12.47 -0.87
C ALA A 83 9.11 13.16 -1.04
N ALA A 84 8.41 13.39 0.08
CA ALA A 84 7.11 14.04 0.08
C ALA A 84 7.18 15.49 -0.41
N THR A 85 8.15 16.28 0.05
CA THR A 85 8.38 17.65 -0.42
C THR A 85 8.54 17.69 -1.93
N ARG A 86 9.39 16.82 -2.48
CA ARG A 86 9.59 16.75 -3.93
C ARG A 86 8.30 16.48 -4.69
N ILE A 87 7.47 15.57 -4.21
CA ILE A 87 6.18 15.24 -4.86
C ILE A 87 5.18 16.40 -4.69
N ALA A 88 5.08 16.95 -3.48
CA ALA A 88 4.15 18.03 -3.20
C ALA A 88 4.40 19.28 -4.05
N GLU A 89 5.65 19.56 -4.39
CA GLU A 89 6.02 20.71 -5.22
C GLU A 89 5.82 20.49 -6.72
N THR A 90 6.00 19.25 -7.21
CA THR A 90 6.15 19.00 -8.64
C THR A 90 5.03 18.20 -9.29
N GLU A 91 4.19 17.50 -8.50
CA GLU A 91 3.26 16.51 -9.04
C GLU A 91 1.81 16.77 -8.60
N THR A 92 0.88 16.37 -9.45
CA THR A 92 -0.48 16.00 -9.06
C THR A 92 -0.53 14.49 -8.93
N VAL A 93 -1.09 13.98 -7.83
CA VAL A 93 -1.18 12.54 -7.58
C VAL A 93 -2.64 12.11 -7.66
N ASP A 94 -2.99 11.40 -8.73
CA ASP A 94 -4.34 10.89 -8.94
C ASP A 94 -4.57 9.54 -8.28
N LEU A 95 -3.52 8.72 -8.23
CA LEU A 95 -3.55 7.38 -7.65
C LEU A 95 -2.35 7.22 -6.72
N LEU A 96 -2.59 7.15 -5.42
CA LEU A 96 -1.57 6.89 -4.41
C LEU A 96 -1.67 5.45 -3.92
N PHE A 97 -0.59 4.68 -4.05
CA PHE A 97 -0.54 3.29 -3.60
C PHE A 97 0.43 3.12 -2.43
N ASN A 98 -0.11 2.91 -1.25
CA ASN A 98 0.61 2.49 -0.05
C ASN A 98 0.85 0.98 -0.11
N ASN A 99 1.77 0.56 -0.99
CA ASN A 99 2.00 -0.84 -1.31
C ASN A 99 3.25 -1.42 -0.64
N ALA A 100 4.28 -0.62 -0.37
CA ALA A 100 5.50 -1.10 0.26
C ALA A 100 5.25 -1.76 1.61
N GLY A 101 6.16 -2.66 2.00
CA GLY A 101 6.10 -3.28 3.32
C GLY A 101 7.21 -4.27 3.56
N VAL A 102 7.39 -4.60 4.83
CA VAL A 102 8.29 -5.65 5.33
C VAL A 102 7.50 -6.64 6.16
N MET A 103 7.97 -7.88 6.26
CA MET A 103 7.33 -8.91 7.07
C MET A 103 8.36 -9.88 7.66
N ASN A 104 7.93 -10.56 8.72
CA ASN A 104 8.63 -11.71 9.29
C ASN A 104 10.08 -11.39 9.72
N LEU A 105 10.29 -10.24 10.35
CA LEU A 105 11.56 -9.91 10.99
C LEU A 105 11.70 -10.78 12.25
N PRO A 106 12.76 -11.59 12.37
CA PRO A 106 12.85 -12.58 13.45
C PRO A 106 12.95 -11.94 14.83
N GLU A 107 13.51 -10.74 14.93
CA GLU A 107 13.72 -9.98 16.15
C GLU A 107 13.05 -8.61 16.06
N ARG A 108 12.63 -8.08 17.20
CA ARG A 108 12.18 -6.70 17.29
C ARG A 108 13.36 -5.77 17.02
N ARG A 109 13.20 -4.95 15.98
CA ARG A 109 14.12 -3.87 15.61
C ARG A 109 13.38 -2.55 15.55
N THR A 110 14.09 -1.46 15.64
CA THR A 110 13.55 -0.12 15.47
C THR A 110 14.08 0.54 14.20
N THR A 111 13.30 1.46 13.67
CA THR A 111 13.74 2.40 12.63
C THR A 111 14.74 3.41 13.21
N SER A 112 15.31 4.26 12.36
CA SER A 112 16.14 5.40 12.80
C SER A 112 15.42 6.34 13.77
N ASP A 113 14.10 6.39 13.66
CA ASP A 113 13.24 7.27 14.48
C ASP A 113 12.71 6.56 15.74
N GLY A 114 13.21 5.35 16.07
CA GLY A 114 12.82 4.60 17.26
C GLY A 114 11.51 3.81 17.14
N LEU A 115 10.86 3.81 15.96
CA LEU A 115 9.61 3.09 15.73
C LEU A 115 9.86 1.59 15.52
N GLU A 116 8.94 0.70 15.96
CA GLU A 116 9.08 -0.73 15.63
C GLU A 116 9.12 -0.90 14.12
N MET A 117 10.10 -1.65 13.62
CA MET A 117 10.47 -1.70 12.20
C MET A 117 9.32 -2.08 11.28
N THR A 118 8.48 -3.06 11.68
CA THR A 118 7.38 -3.54 10.82
C THR A 118 6.22 -2.55 10.77
N VAL A 119 5.79 -2.05 11.93
CA VAL A 119 4.74 -1.03 12.02
C VAL A 119 5.25 0.30 11.50
N GLY A 120 6.49 0.67 11.83
CA GLY A 120 7.15 1.88 11.35
C GLY A 120 7.15 1.95 9.82
N THR A 121 7.60 0.88 9.15
CA THR A 121 7.66 0.84 7.68
C THR A 121 6.28 0.69 7.04
N ASN A 122 5.44 -0.26 7.55
CA ASN A 122 4.21 -0.66 6.86
C ASN A 122 3.05 0.32 7.06
N HIS A 123 3.05 1.03 8.20
CA HIS A 123 1.96 1.93 8.58
C HIS A 123 2.45 3.36 8.85
N LEU A 124 3.30 3.59 9.85
CA LEU A 124 3.65 4.94 10.29
C LEU A 124 4.41 5.74 9.22
N GLY A 125 5.31 5.10 8.49
CA GLY A 125 6.01 5.72 7.35
C GLY A 125 5.06 6.10 6.21
N HIS A 126 4.05 5.26 5.93
CA HIS A 126 3.01 5.61 4.95
C HIS A 126 2.10 6.72 5.49
N PHE A 127 1.69 6.67 6.75
CA PHE A 127 0.91 7.74 7.37
C PHE A 127 1.62 9.09 7.23
N ALA A 128 2.89 9.15 7.62
CA ALA A 128 3.70 10.37 7.51
C ALA A 128 3.90 10.81 6.04
N PHE A 129 4.05 9.85 5.12
CA PHE A 129 4.17 10.14 3.70
C PHE A 129 2.87 10.70 3.13
N ASP A 130 1.73 10.03 3.39
CA ASP A 130 0.41 10.45 2.94
C ASP A 130 0.08 11.87 3.44
N ALA A 131 0.34 12.15 4.73
CA ALA A 131 0.13 13.47 5.32
C ALA A 131 0.89 14.58 4.58
N GLN A 132 2.14 14.30 4.20
CA GLN A 132 3.01 15.29 3.58
C GLN A 132 2.85 15.42 2.06
N VAL A 133 2.41 14.35 1.36
CA VAL A 133 2.05 14.43 -0.07
C VAL A 133 0.60 14.86 -0.30
N TRP A 134 -0.17 15.05 0.77
CA TRP A 134 -1.59 15.36 0.70
C TRP A 134 -1.95 16.54 -0.20
N PRO A 135 -1.19 17.65 -0.22
CA PRO A 135 -1.42 18.73 -1.18
C PRO A 135 -1.37 18.29 -2.64
N ALA A 136 -0.48 17.32 -2.97
CA ALA A 136 -0.41 16.77 -4.33
C ALA A 136 -1.63 15.89 -4.67
N VAL A 137 -2.13 15.13 -3.69
CA VAL A 137 -3.35 14.32 -3.83
C VAL A 137 -4.57 15.22 -4.02
N ARG A 138 -4.70 16.28 -3.24
CA ARG A 138 -5.83 17.22 -3.32
C ARG A 138 -5.89 18.02 -4.64
N ARG A 139 -4.79 18.15 -5.36
CA ARG A 139 -4.82 18.77 -6.70
C ARG A 139 -5.52 17.92 -7.76
N SER A 140 -5.70 16.63 -7.51
CA SER A 140 -6.46 15.77 -8.44
C SER A 140 -7.97 15.99 -8.29
N PRO A 141 -8.73 16.04 -9.38
CA PRO A 141 -10.19 16.15 -9.32
C PRO A 141 -10.88 14.87 -8.85
N ALA A 142 -10.21 13.72 -8.92
CA ALA A 142 -10.77 12.42 -8.53
C ALA A 142 -9.66 11.49 -7.99
N PRO A 143 -9.04 11.85 -6.85
CA PRO A 143 -7.91 11.11 -6.33
C PRO A 143 -8.36 9.82 -5.61
N ARG A 144 -7.51 8.79 -5.70
CA ARG A 144 -7.69 7.54 -4.95
C ARG A 144 -6.44 7.17 -4.16
N VAL A 145 -6.63 6.88 -2.88
CA VAL A 145 -5.59 6.34 -1.99
C VAL A 145 -5.89 4.86 -1.77
N VAL A 146 -4.99 4.00 -2.21
CA VAL A 146 -5.12 2.53 -2.12
C VAL A 146 -4.06 1.98 -1.18
N THR A 147 -4.49 1.49 -0.02
CA THR A 147 -3.57 0.95 0.99
C THR A 147 -3.58 -0.57 0.99
N VAL A 148 -2.39 -1.16 0.84
CA VAL A 148 -2.24 -2.62 0.79
C VAL A 148 -2.11 -3.19 2.19
N SER A 149 -3.12 -3.98 2.56
CA SER A 149 -3.16 -4.82 3.75
C SER A 149 -2.79 -6.28 3.42
N ALA A 150 -3.19 -7.23 4.24
CA ALA A 150 -2.99 -8.66 4.03
C ALA A 150 -4.09 -9.48 4.72
N ILE A 151 -4.27 -10.73 4.31
CA ILE A 151 -5.13 -11.70 5.02
C ILE A 151 -4.69 -11.84 6.49
N ALA A 152 -3.40 -11.73 6.77
CA ALA A 152 -2.82 -11.77 8.11
C ALA A 152 -3.42 -10.73 9.08
N ALA A 153 -4.01 -9.64 8.60
CA ALA A 153 -4.72 -8.66 9.44
C ALA A 153 -5.84 -9.30 10.28
N ARG A 154 -6.40 -10.43 9.83
CA ARG A 154 -7.43 -11.19 10.56
C ARG A 154 -6.88 -11.90 11.80
N TRP A 155 -5.57 -12.16 11.85
CA TRP A 155 -4.90 -12.82 12.99
C TRP A 155 -4.55 -11.83 14.11
N SER A 156 -4.59 -10.54 13.85
CA SER A 156 -4.52 -9.51 14.89
C SER A 156 -5.86 -9.44 15.61
N MET A 157 -6.06 -10.34 16.56
CA MET A 157 -7.26 -10.36 17.39
C MET A 157 -7.15 -9.27 18.45
N GLY A 158 -8.04 -8.27 18.39
CA GLY A 158 -8.13 -7.23 19.40
C GLY A 158 -7.65 -5.85 18.94
N ARG A 159 -7.55 -4.95 19.90
CA ARG A 159 -7.20 -3.54 19.73
C ARG A 159 -5.72 -3.37 19.42
N LEU A 160 -5.37 -2.25 18.79
CA LEU A 160 -3.98 -1.89 18.49
C LEU A 160 -3.24 -1.27 19.71
N ASP A 161 -3.53 -1.75 20.92
CA ASP A 161 -3.08 -1.14 22.19
C ASP A 161 -1.54 -1.23 22.42
N ASP A 162 -0.86 -2.17 21.79
CA ASP A 162 0.61 -2.30 21.82
C ASP A 162 1.14 -2.23 20.38
N LEU A 163 0.86 -1.09 19.73
CA LEU A 163 1.21 -0.88 18.33
C LEU A 163 2.71 -1.11 18.08
N MET A 164 3.55 -0.66 19.00
CA MET A 164 5.01 -0.75 18.94
C MET A 164 5.59 -2.09 19.40
N SER A 165 4.73 -3.05 19.76
CA SER A 165 5.17 -4.38 20.26
C SER A 165 6.21 -4.32 21.39
N GLU A 166 6.03 -3.40 22.35
CA GLU A 166 6.94 -3.20 23.48
C GLU A 166 6.72 -4.24 24.56
N LYS A 167 5.47 -4.65 24.77
CA LYS A 167 5.12 -5.67 25.79
C LYS A 167 5.44 -7.08 25.32
N SER A 168 5.26 -7.37 24.03
CA SER A 168 5.60 -8.67 23.46
C SER A 168 5.80 -8.56 21.95
N TYR A 169 6.81 -9.24 21.44
CA TYR A 169 7.11 -9.29 20.01
C TYR A 169 7.03 -10.72 19.46
N ARG A 170 6.28 -10.85 18.36
CA ARG A 170 6.27 -12.02 17.48
C ARG A 170 6.26 -11.52 16.06
N ALA A 171 7.17 -12.00 15.22
CA ALA A 171 7.35 -11.51 13.85
C ALA A 171 6.03 -11.43 13.04
N MET A 172 5.26 -12.53 13.03
CA MET A 172 3.97 -12.55 12.34
C MET A 172 2.88 -11.75 13.09
N GLY A 173 2.99 -11.60 14.41
CA GLY A 173 2.10 -10.76 15.19
C GLY A 173 2.29 -9.28 14.86
N ALA A 174 3.54 -8.80 14.80
CA ALA A 174 3.88 -7.43 14.39
C ALA A 174 3.41 -7.15 12.95
N TYR A 175 3.62 -8.11 12.03
CA TYR A 175 3.11 -8.00 10.66
C TYR A 175 1.57 -7.92 10.61
N ALA A 176 0.87 -8.85 11.28
CA ALA A 176 -0.59 -8.86 11.32
C ALA A 176 -1.13 -7.54 11.90
N LYS A 177 -0.50 -7.03 12.96
CA LYS A 177 -0.82 -5.75 13.60
C LYS A 177 -0.63 -4.58 12.63
N SER A 178 0.51 -4.50 11.93
CA SER A 178 0.75 -3.45 10.94
C SER A 178 -0.28 -3.46 9.80
N LYS A 179 -0.70 -4.66 9.36
CA LYS A 179 -1.69 -4.80 8.29
C LYS A 179 -3.12 -4.54 8.76
N ARG A 180 -3.43 -4.77 10.05
CA ARG A 180 -4.67 -4.30 10.66
C ARG A 180 -4.67 -2.77 10.79
N ALA A 181 -3.56 -2.17 11.20
CA ALA A 181 -3.41 -0.71 11.26
C ALA A 181 -3.68 -0.06 9.89
N ASN A 182 -3.21 -0.67 8.80
CA ASN A 182 -3.49 -0.20 7.46
C ASN A 182 -5.00 -0.22 7.12
N ILE A 183 -5.75 -1.24 7.57
CA ILE A 183 -7.22 -1.27 7.37
C ILE A 183 -7.86 -0.14 8.18
N VAL A 184 -7.59 -0.06 9.47
CA VAL A 184 -8.18 0.91 10.40
C VAL A 184 -7.87 2.35 9.94
N TYR A 185 -6.62 2.61 9.56
CA TYR A 185 -6.18 3.90 9.01
C TYR A 185 -6.98 4.29 7.75
N THR A 186 -7.09 3.37 6.78
CA THR A 186 -7.77 3.68 5.53
C THR A 186 -9.26 3.94 5.73
N LEU A 187 -9.89 3.20 6.64
CA LEU A 187 -11.30 3.43 6.99
C LEU A 187 -11.49 4.77 7.72
N GLU A 188 -10.55 5.16 8.57
CA GLU A 188 -10.57 6.48 9.21
C GLU A 188 -10.33 7.60 8.20
N LEU A 189 -9.38 7.43 7.29
CA LEU A 189 -9.16 8.38 6.19
C LEU A 189 -10.43 8.54 5.35
N ALA A 190 -11.10 7.42 4.99
CA ALA A 190 -12.36 7.46 4.27
C ALA A 190 -13.46 8.24 5.00
N ARG A 191 -13.53 8.11 6.33
CA ARG A 191 -14.48 8.89 7.15
C ARG A 191 -14.15 10.38 7.18
N ARG A 192 -12.88 10.71 7.34
CA ARG A 192 -12.41 12.09 7.41
C ARG A 192 -12.51 12.84 6.08
N THR A 193 -12.44 12.10 4.97
CA THR A 193 -12.53 12.66 3.61
C THR A 193 -13.91 12.50 2.98
N ALA A 194 -14.94 12.13 3.73
CA ALA A 194 -16.28 11.82 3.21
C ALA A 194 -16.95 12.99 2.47
N SER A 195 -16.58 14.23 2.77
CA SER A 195 -17.06 15.45 2.10
C SER A 195 -16.15 15.94 0.96
N SER A 196 -15.10 15.20 0.64
CA SER A 196 -14.12 15.54 -0.40
C SER A 196 -14.19 14.55 -1.58
N PRO A 197 -13.60 14.84 -2.73
CA PRO A 197 -13.53 13.90 -3.85
C PRO A 197 -12.58 12.72 -3.63
N VAL A 198 -11.86 12.67 -2.51
CA VAL A 198 -10.87 11.62 -2.22
C VAL A 198 -11.56 10.30 -1.90
N GLU A 199 -11.20 9.24 -2.64
CA GLU A 199 -11.63 7.87 -2.35
C GLU A 199 -10.50 7.10 -1.66
N ALA A 200 -10.66 6.72 -0.40
CA ALA A 200 -9.71 5.91 0.35
C ALA A 200 -10.16 4.43 0.40
N LEU A 201 -9.33 3.53 -0.08
CA LEU A 201 -9.65 2.14 -0.32
C LEU A 201 -8.56 1.23 0.26
N VAL A 202 -8.97 0.16 0.90
CA VAL A 202 -8.03 -0.83 1.43
C VAL A 202 -8.14 -2.13 0.65
N VAL A 203 -7.00 -2.77 0.38
CA VAL A 203 -6.96 -4.00 -0.40
C VAL A 203 -6.10 -5.06 0.28
N HIS A 204 -6.32 -6.34 -0.07
CA HIS A 204 -5.34 -7.38 0.18
C HIS A 204 -5.11 -8.22 -1.08
N PRO A 205 -3.86 -8.59 -1.36
CA PRO A 205 -3.47 -9.24 -2.62
C PRO A 205 -3.80 -10.74 -2.67
N GLY A 206 -4.38 -11.30 -1.63
CA GLY A 206 -4.47 -12.75 -1.47
C GLY A 206 -3.15 -13.36 -0.99
N SER A 207 -2.83 -14.56 -1.47
CA SER A 207 -1.57 -15.25 -1.21
C SER A 207 -0.69 -15.18 -2.46
N ALA A 208 0.38 -14.37 -2.42
CA ALA A 208 1.36 -14.29 -3.50
C ALA A 208 2.77 -14.46 -2.97
N MET A 209 3.61 -15.19 -3.72
CA MET A 209 5.06 -15.15 -3.53
C MET A 209 5.59 -13.81 -4.03
N THR A 210 5.78 -12.90 -3.11
CA THR A 210 6.45 -11.61 -3.39
C THR A 210 7.82 -11.59 -2.72
N GLY A 211 8.70 -10.69 -3.15
CA GLY A 211 10.02 -10.51 -2.54
C GLY A 211 10.02 -10.22 -1.03
N LEU A 212 8.85 -9.99 -0.42
CA LEU A 212 8.69 -9.85 1.02
C LEU A 212 9.14 -11.09 1.81
N GLN A 213 9.06 -12.29 1.21
CA GLN A 213 9.42 -13.55 1.90
C GLN A 213 10.93 -13.83 1.89
N GLN A 214 11.74 -13.06 1.18
CA GLN A 214 13.18 -13.30 1.03
C GLN A 214 14.00 -12.95 2.30
N HIS A 215 13.39 -12.34 3.32
CA HIS A 215 14.08 -11.95 4.55
C HIS A 215 13.89 -12.93 5.71
N GLY A 216 13.17 -14.05 5.51
CA GLY A 216 12.97 -15.10 6.50
C GLY A 216 13.88 -16.32 6.26
N THR A 217 14.95 -16.47 7.07
CA THR A 217 15.85 -17.62 7.03
C THR A 217 15.32 -18.77 7.91
N GLY A 218 14.23 -19.40 7.51
CA GLY A 218 13.75 -20.64 8.14
C GLY A 218 14.07 -21.84 7.29
N ALA A 219 14.63 -22.93 7.87
CA ALA A 219 14.98 -24.17 7.18
C ALA A 219 13.80 -24.82 6.44
N LEU A 220 12.55 -24.56 6.86
CA LEU A 220 11.34 -25.07 6.22
C LEU A 220 11.05 -24.43 4.86
N SER A 221 11.53 -23.20 4.61
CA SER A 221 11.33 -22.51 3.33
C SER A 221 12.20 -23.08 2.19
N ARG A 222 13.22 -23.86 2.53
CA ARG A 222 14.12 -24.51 1.56
C ARG A 222 13.57 -25.84 0.98
N MET A 223 12.54 -26.43 1.63
CA MET A 223 12.00 -27.73 1.20
C MET A 223 10.83 -27.62 0.21
N VAL A 224 10.25 -26.46 0.04
CA VAL A 224 9.20 -26.25 -0.98
C VAL A 224 9.91 -25.93 -2.30
N THR A 225 9.81 -26.83 -3.27
CA THR A 225 10.39 -26.57 -4.59
C THR A 225 9.76 -25.31 -5.19
N PRO A 226 10.53 -24.45 -5.90
CA PRO A 226 10.03 -23.19 -6.47
C PRO A 226 8.78 -23.36 -7.35
N ILE A 227 8.62 -24.55 -7.93
CA ILE A 227 7.49 -24.91 -8.81
C ILE A 227 6.21 -25.15 -8.00
N ALA A 228 6.26 -25.88 -6.89
CA ALA A 228 5.10 -26.13 -6.03
C ALA A 228 4.64 -24.86 -5.33
N ALA A 229 5.59 -24.01 -4.91
CA ALA A 229 5.28 -22.69 -4.33
C ALA A 229 4.59 -21.78 -5.35
N ARG A 230 4.99 -21.81 -6.62
CA ARG A 230 4.41 -21.00 -7.71
C ARG A 230 3.00 -21.47 -8.12
N LEU A 231 2.67 -22.73 -7.93
CA LEU A 231 1.34 -23.31 -8.19
C LEU A 231 0.34 -23.07 -7.06
N LEU A 232 0.82 -22.97 -5.81
CA LEU A 232 -0.01 -22.77 -4.62
C LEU A 232 -0.20 -21.29 -4.26
N MET A 233 0.71 -20.42 -4.68
CA MET A 233 0.70 -18.99 -4.39
C MET A 233 0.54 -18.24 -5.72
N GLY A 234 -0.48 -17.39 -5.83
CA GLY A 234 -0.77 -16.62 -7.04
C GLY A 234 0.43 -15.83 -7.58
N SER A 235 0.42 -15.51 -8.87
CA SER A 235 1.43 -14.65 -9.49
C SER A 235 1.40 -13.24 -8.89
N ALA A 236 2.51 -12.49 -8.95
CA ALA A 236 2.55 -11.09 -8.56
C ALA A 236 1.57 -10.24 -9.40
N GLU A 237 1.36 -10.61 -10.65
CA GLU A 237 0.38 -9.99 -11.53
C GLU A 237 -1.05 -10.17 -10.99
N GLY A 238 -1.49 -11.39 -10.71
CA GLY A 238 -2.81 -11.65 -10.13
C GLY A 238 -2.99 -11.00 -8.75
N ALA A 239 -1.92 -10.89 -7.97
CA ALA A 239 -1.92 -10.20 -6.69
C ALA A 239 -2.05 -8.66 -6.81
N ALA A 240 -1.73 -8.08 -7.96
CA ALA A 240 -1.93 -6.65 -8.23
C ALA A 240 -3.40 -6.32 -8.56
N TRP A 241 -4.21 -7.30 -8.97
CA TRP A 241 -5.59 -7.07 -9.41
C TRP A 241 -6.47 -6.37 -8.39
N PRO A 242 -6.47 -6.71 -7.08
CA PRO A 242 -7.26 -5.95 -6.09
C PRO A 242 -6.87 -4.47 -6.01
N SER A 243 -5.58 -4.15 -6.10
CA SER A 243 -5.08 -2.78 -6.11
C SER A 243 -5.53 -2.02 -7.36
N LEU A 244 -5.41 -2.65 -8.52
CA LEU A 244 -5.85 -2.08 -9.81
C LEU A 244 -7.36 -1.85 -9.83
N TYR A 245 -8.15 -2.84 -9.41
CA TYR A 245 -9.61 -2.73 -9.33
C TYR A 245 -10.05 -1.60 -8.38
N ALA A 246 -9.46 -1.52 -7.19
CA ALA A 246 -9.74 -0.45 -6.24
C ALA A 246 -9.40 0.93 -6.82
N ALA A 247 -8.28 1.04 -7.53
CA ALA A 247 -7.81 2.30 -8.08
C ALA A 247 -8.60 2.79 -9.31
N THR A 248 -9.16 1.88 -10.12
CA THR A 248 -9.64 2.23 -11.46
C THR A 248 -11.11 1.94 -11.70
N SER A 249 -11.73 1.02 -10.95
CA SER A 249 -13.14 0.68 -11.17
C SER A 249 -14.06 1.83 -10.76
N PRO A 250 -15.00 2.24 -11.63
CA PRO A 250 -16.00 3.26 -11.30
C PRO A 250 -17.05 2.78 -10.29
N HIS A 251 -17.10 1.49 -10.01
CA HIS A 251 -18.11 0.88 -9.12
C HIS A 251 -17.61 0.73 -7.67
N VAL A 252 -16.35 1.02 -7.39
CA VAL A 252 -15.78 0.94 -6.04
C VAL A 252 -15.80 2.32 -5.39
N ARG A 253 -16.23 2.38 -4.15
CA ARG A 253 -16.33 3.60 -3.35
C ARG A 253 -15.47 3.53 -2.10
N SER A 254 -15.17 4.68 -1.54
CA SER A 254 -14.38 4.88 -0.31
C SER A 254 -14.82 3.95 0.83
N GLY A 255 -13.89 3.53 1.65
CA GLY A 255 -14.14 2.67 2.81
C GLY A 255 -14.35 1.18 2.46
N ARG A 256 -14.17 0.76 1.20
CA ARG A 256 -14.28 -0.66 0.84
C ARG A 256 -12.98 -1.41 1.04
N PHE A 257 -13.12 -2.67 1.51
CA PHE A 257 -12.04 -3.63 1.57
C PHE A 257 -12.15 -4.59 0.40
N ILE A 258 -11.15 -4.61 -0.48
CA ILE A 258 -11.13 -5.39 -1.71
C ILE A 258 -10.14 -6.55 -1.58
N GLY A 259 -10.57 -7.72 -2.02
CA GLY A 259 -9.70 -8.90 -2.06
C GLY A 259 -10.12 -9.84 -3.17
N PRO A 260 -9.36 -10.94 -3.41
CA PRO A 260 -9.70 -11.95 -4.40
C PRO A 260 -10.98 -12.71 -4.04
N ALA A 261 -11.74 -13.09 -5.07
CA ALA A 261 -13.03 -13.79 -4.94
C ALA A 261 -12.91 -15.29 -4.68
N GLY A 262 -11.75 -15.88 -4.95
CA GLY A 262 -11.55 -17.33 -4.87
C GLY A 262 -11.60 -17.88 -3.44
N ARG A 263 -11.42 -19.18 -3.35
CA ARG A 263 -11.48 -19.90 -2.07
C ARG A 263 -10.50 -19.29 -1.07
N ASP A 264 -10.97 -19.03 0.15
CA ASP A 264 -10.20 -18.41 1.24
C ASP A 264 -9.55 -17.07 0.87
N GLN A 265 -10.01 -16.44 -0.21
CA GLN A 265 -9.49 -15.17 -0.75
C GLN A 265 -7.99 -15.23 -1.09
N THR A 266 -7.51 -16.36 -1.52
CA THR A 266 -6.09 -16.55 -1.87
C THR A 266 -5.76 -16.06 -3.28
N SER A 267 -6.72 -16.18 -4.21
CA SER A 267 -6.57 -15.76 -5.62
C SER A 267 -7.94 -15.51 -6.25
N GLY A 268 -7.97 -15.05 -7.50
CA GLY A 268 -9.19 -14.85 -8.27
C GLY A 268 -9.50 -13.37 -8.53
N THR A 269 -10.63 -13.12 -9.19
CA THR A 269 -11.08 -11.76 -9.53
C THR A 269 -11.31 -10.91 -8.28
N PRO A 270 -11.02 -9.60 -8.33
CA PRO A 270 -11.21 -8.72 -7.18
C PRO A 270 -12.70 -8.48 -6.90
N LYS A 271 -13.05 -8.43 -5.62
CA LYS A 271 -14.38 -8.04 -5.15
C LYS A 271 -14.31 -7.41 -3.75
N PRO A 272 -15.35 -6.67 -3.32
CA PRO A 272 -15.51 -6.32 -1.92
C PRO A 272 -15.54 -7.57 -1.03
N VAL A 273 -14.77 -7.55 0.06
CA VAL A 273 -14.68 -8.66 1.03
C VAL A 273 -14.98 -8.17 2.44
N LYS A 274 -15.29 -9.10 3.34
CA LYS A 274 -15.61 -8.78 4.73
C LYS A 274 -14.39 -8.27 5.48
N LEU A 275 -14.56 -7.18 6.20
CA LEU A 275 -13.56 -6.64 7.12
C LEU A 275 -13.24 -7.62 8.26
N PRO A 276 -12.03 -7.61 8.80
CA PRO A 276 -11.72 -8.23 10.08
C PRO A 276 -12.59 -7.62 11.18
N THR A 277 -13.00 -8.43 12.15
CA THR A 277 -13.88 -8.01 13.25
C THR A 277 -13.32 -6.79 13.98
N GLY A 278 -14.16 -5.77 14.13
CA GLY A 278 -13.84 -4.53 14.84
C GLY A 278 -12.87 -3.59 14.11
N ALA A 279 -12.44 -3.89 12.88
CA ALA A 279 -11.57 -3.00 12.12
C ALA A 279 -12.29 -1.73 11.64
N ASP A 280 -13.59 -1.72 11.68
CA ASP A 280 -14.48 -0.61 11.32
C ASP A 280 -14.93 0.24 12.52
N ASP A 281 -14.43 -0.05 13.74
CA ASP A 281 -14.71 0.78 14.93
C ASP A 281 -14.15 2.21 14.77
N PRO A 282 -15.00 3.24 14.72
CA PRO A 282 -14.55 4.61 14.59
C PRO A 282 -13.70 5.09 15.78
N ALA A 283 -13.89 4.50 16.97
CA ALA A 283 -13.09 4.86 18.13
C ALA A 283 -11.65 4.31 18.00
N GLU A 284 -11.47 3.09 17.45
CA GLU A 284 -10.15 2.56 17.14
C GLU A 284 -9.47 3.41 16.04
N GLY A 285 -10.23 3.82 15.02
CA GLY A 285 -9.75 4.69 13.95
C GLY A 285 -9.18 6.00 14.48
N ARG A 286 -9.93 6.71 15.32
CA ARG A 286 -9.48 7.98 15.93
C ARG A 286 -8.26 7.78 16.82
N ARG A 287 -8.22 6.71 17.63
CA ARG A 287 -7.05 6.43 18.48
C ARG A 287 -5.79 6.13 17.66
N LEU A 288 -5.91 5.30 16.62
CA LEU A 288 -4.79 4.99 15.74
C LEU A 288 -4.28 6.24 15.02
N TRP A 289 -5.19 7.09 14.55
CA TRP A 289 -4.83 8.34 13.88
C TRP A 289 -4.00 9.24 14.80
N ALA A 290 -4.52 9.54 16.01
CA ALA A 290 -3.82 10.36 17.00
C ALA A 290 -2.46 9.77 17.40
N ALA A 291 -2.41 8.46 17.63
CA ALA A 291 -1.14 7.77 17.93
C ALA A 291 -0.15 7.85 16.76
N SER A 292 -0.63 7.80 15.50
CA SER A 292 0.23 7.93 14.33
C SER A 292 0.80 9.33 14.20
N GLU A 293 0.01 10.38 14.44
CA GLU A 293 0.48 11.77 14.49
C GLU A 293 1.53 11.96 15.61
N GLU A 294 1.26 11.45 16.80
CA GLU A 294 2.18 11.52 17.95
C GLU A 294 3.51 10.81 17.67
N LEU A 295 3.45 9.55 17.22
CA LEU A 295 4.63 8.72 16.99
C LEU A 295 5.50 9.22 15.83
N THR A 296 4.89 9.81 14.79
CA THR A 296 5.62 10.33 13.64
C THR A 296 6.02 11.79 13.80
N GLY A 297 5.40 12.53 14.73
CA GLY A 297 5.53 13.98 14.85
C GLY A 297 4.97 14.74 13.63
N VAL A 298 4.16 14.08 12.78
CA VAL A 298 3.61 14.65 11.55
C VAL A 298 2.10 14.81 11.69
N PRO A 299 1.58 16.04 11.83
CA PRO A 299 0.14 16.28 11.78
C PRO A 299 -0.40 16.03 10.37
N PHE A 300 -1.59 15.42 10.29
CA PHE A 300 -2.23 15.17 9.00
C PHE A 300 -3.34 16.21 8.75
N ASP A 301 -2.94 17.35 8.21
CA ASP A 301 -3.88 18.39 7.79
C ASP A 301 -4.57 18.01 6.47
N LEU A 302 -5.82 17.59 6.56
CA LEU A 302 -6.63 17.19 5.41
C LEU A 302 -7.09 18.38 4.56
N GLU A 303 -6.99 19.60 5.04
CA GLU A 303 -7.32 20.82 4.29
C GLU A 303 -6.09 21.41 3.57
N ALA A 304 -4.89 20.93 3.87
CA ALA A 304 -3.68 21.35 3.20
C ALA A 304 -3.78 21.16 1.68
N GLY A 305 -3.51 22.22 0.92
CA GLY A 305 -3.57 22.20 -0.55
C GLY A 305 -4.97 22.32 -1.15
N ALA A 306 -6.00 22.66 -0.35
CA ALA A 306 -7.25 23.13 -0.92
C ALA A 306 -6.96 24.40 -1.74
N ALA A 307 -7.36 24.42 -3.02
CA ALA A 307 -7.34 25.66 -3.79
C ALA A 307 -8.23 26.69 -3.07
N LEU A 308 -7.69 27.87 -2.82
CA LEU A 308 -8.44 29.03 -2.36
C LEU A 308 -9.43 29.46 -3.44
#